data_1a282578b350400d1b3d5d09573b23a4
#
_entry.id   1a282578b350400d1b3d5d09573b23a4
#
_cell.length_a   1.000
_cell.length_b   1.000
_cell.length_c   1.000
_cell.angle_alpha   90.00
_cell.angle_beta   90.00
_cell.angle_gamma   90.00
#
_symmetry.space_group_name_H-M   'P 1'
#
loop_
_entity.id
_entity.type
_entity.pdbx_description
1 polymer ?
#
loop_
_entity_poly.entity_id
_entity_poly.type
_entity_poly.pdbx_seq_one_letter_code
_entity_poly.pdbx_strand_id
1 'polypeptide(L)'
;MTASKKTLPPERGSLLPHVEGAEKAFLAGRRSREADLESAVRIFLEFLRAFESFEFEQPCVTVFGSARFTEGHHYYQRAREIGAELARAGYAVMTGGGGGIMEAANRGARDAGGLSLGCNIALPREQKPNKYLDRFIQLDHFF
;
A
#
# COMPACT_ATOMS: atom_id res chain seq x y z
N MET A 1 -49.83 -7.30 -24.03
CA MET A 1 -48.98 -7.76 -22.92
C MET A 1 -47.95 -6.69 -22.65
N THR A 2 -48.25 -5.83 -21.70
CA THR A 2 -47.44 -4.68 -21.33
C THR A 2 -46.41 -5.12 -20.29
N ALA A 3 -45.13 -5.01 -20.64
CA ALA A 3 -44.02 -5.30 -19.74
C ALA A 3 -44.00 -4.25 -18.60
N SER A 4 -44.23 -4.71 -17.38
CA SER A 4 -44.15 -3.90 -16.18
C SER A 4 -42.69 -3.41 -15.99
N LYS A 5 -42.48 -2.12 -16.06
CA LYS A 5 -41.24 -1.46 -15.64
C LYS A 5 -41.04 -1.68 -14.15
N LYS A 6 -40.11 -2.54 -13.80
CA LYS A 6 -39.67 -2.73 -12.42
C LYS A 6 -38.95 -1.45 -11.96
N THR A 7 -39.67 -0.61 -11.22
CA THR A 7 -39.07 0.59 -10.57
C THR A 7 -38.07 0.12 -9.53
N LEU A 8 -36.82 0.53 -9.67
CA LEU A 8 -35.79 0.34 -8.66
C LEU A 8 -36.18 1.10 -7.38
N PRO A 9 -35.91 0.52 -6.19
CA PRO A 9 -36.20 1.19 -4.93
C PRO A 9 -35.41 2.51 -4.81
N PRO A 10 -35.93 3.49 -4.03
CA PRO A 10 -35.27 4.78 -3.85
C PRO A 10 -33.86 4.61 -3.29
N GLU A 11 -32.94 5.41 -3.80
CA GLU A 11 -31.54 5.44 -3.38
C GLU A 11 -31.44 5.56 -1.84
N ARG A 12 -31.15 4.44 -1.19
CA ARG A 12 -30.60 4.51 0.17
C ARG A 12 -29.26 5.24 0.05
N GLY A 13 -29.06 6.26 0.86
CA GLY A 13 -27.83 7.04 0.85
C GLY A 13 -26.61 6.13 0.71
N SER A 14 -25.72 6.46 -0.23
CA SER A 14 -24.55 5.66 -0.56
C SER A 14 -23.79 5.30 0.72
N LEU A 15 -23.59 4.02 0.98
CA LEU A 15 -22.72 3.55 2.06
C LEU A 15 -21.25 3.87 1.79
N LEU A 16 -20.95 4.46 0.62
CA LEU A 16 -19.60 4.78 0.16
C LEU A 16 -19.45 6.30 -0.11
N PRO A 17 -19.72 7.19 0.87
CA PRO A 17 -19.68 8.63 0.67
C PRO A 17 -18.29 9.16 0.35
N HIS A 18 -17.24 8.36 0.62
CA HIS A 18 -15.82 8.75 0.47
C HIS A 18 -15.10 8.05 -0.67
N VAL A 19 -15.79 7.21 -1.46
CA VAL A 19 -15.20 6.53 -2.63
C VAL A 19 -15.53 7.35 -3.86
N GLU A 20 -14.52 7.88 -4.52
CA GLU A 20 -14.67 8.69 -5.73
C GLU A 20 -14.07 7.99 -6.95
N GLY A 21 -14.49 8.43 -8.16
CA GLY A 21 -13.89 7.98 -9.41
C GLY A 21 -14.30 6.59 -9.86
N ALA A 22 -13.33 5.84 -10.40
CA ALA A 22 -13.54 4.56 -11.06
C ALA A 22 -14.07 3.47 -10.12
N GLU A 23 -13.59 3.42 -8.88
CA GLU A 23 -14.00 2.46 -7.85
C GLU A 23 -15.47 2.63 -7.47
N LYS A 24 -15.90 3.88 -7.30
CA LYS A 24 -17.31 4.20 -7.01
C LYS A 24 -18.22 3.78 -8.16
N ALA A 25 -17.82 4.04 -9.39
CA ALA A 25 -18.57 3.64 -10.58
C ALA A 25 -18.64 2.11 -10.72
N PHE A 26 -17.52 1.41 -10.43
CA PHE A 26 -17.47 -0.05 -10.42
C PHE A 26 -18.42 -0.65 -9.39
N LEU A 27 -18.36 -0.18 -8.14
CA LEU A 27 -19.23 -0.67 -7.06
C LEU A 27 -20.70 -0.33 -7.29
N ALA A 28 -20.99 0.74 -8.01
CA ALA A 28 -22.35 1.10 -8.42
C ALA A 28 -22.86 0.30 -9.65
N GLY A 29 -22.04 -0.54 -10.25
CA GLY A 29 -22.41 -1.33 -11.44
C GLY A 29 -22.66 -0.51 -12.70
N ARG A 30 -22.11 0.71 -12.79
CA ARG A 30 -22.32 1.69 -13.87
C ARG A 30 -21.07 1.96 -14.69
N ARG A 31 -20.24 0.96 -14.95
CA ARG A 31 -19.03 1.15 -15.75
C ARG A 31 -19.27 0.87 -17.23
N SER A 32 -18.65 1.66 -18.07
CA SER A 32 -18.53 1.37 -19.49
C SER A 32 -17.24 0.57 -19.74
N ARG A 33 -17.19 -0.13 -20.88
CA ARG A 33 -15.99 -0.85 -21.32
C ARG A 33 -14.78 0.09 -21.48
N GLU A 34 -15.03 1.32 -21.94
CA GLU A 34 -14.00 2.36 -22.09
C GLU A 34 -13.41 2.74 -20.72
N ALA A 35 -14.27 2.96 -19.71
CA ALA A 35 -13.82 3.27 -18.34
C ALA A 35 -13.04 2.12 -17.69
N ASP A 36 -13.41 0.87 -18.00
CA ASP A 36 -12.68 -0.31 -17.55
C ASP A 36 -11.30 -0.39 -18.19
N LEU A 37 -11.21 -0.14 -19.51
CA LEU A 37 -9.94 -0.13 -20.22
C LEU A 37 -9.02 0.99 -19.72
N GLU A 38 -9.55 2.19 -19.52
CA GLU A 38 -8.78 3.32 -18.98
C GLU A 38 -8.20 2.99 -17.61
N SER A 39 -9.01 2.39 -16.71
CA SER A 39 -8.57 1.98 -15.40
C SER A 39 -7.50 0.90 -15.47
N ALA A 40 -7.67 -0.11 -16.33
CA ALA A 40 -6.68 -1.17 -16.51
C ALA A 40 -5.33 -0.63 -17.00
N VAL A 41 -5.35 0.30 -17.97
CA VAL A 41 -4.13 0.94 -18.48
C VAL A 41 -3.45 1.77 -17.39
N ARG A 42 -4.22 2.52 -16.60
CA ARG A 42 -3.68 3.31 -15.48
C ARG A 42 -2.99 2.44 -14.45
N ILE A 43 -3.63 1.35 -14.01
CA ILE A 43 -3.07 0.38 -13.09
C ILE A 43 -1.79 -0.22 -13.68
N PHE A 44 -1.83 -0.66 -14.93
CA PHE A 44 -0.65 -1.23 -15.60
C PHE A 44 0.54 -0.26 -15.60
N LEU A 45 0.32 1.00 -15.95
CA LEU A 45 1.39 2.02 -15.97
C LEU A 45 1.92 2.33 -14.57
N GLU A 46 1.07 2.31 -13.56
CA GLU A 46 1.46 2.48 -12.17
C GLU A 46 2.39 1.34 -11.71
N PHE A 47 2.03 0.10 -12.05
CA PHE A 47 2.88 -1.07 -11.74
C PHE A 47 4.21 -1.04 -12.49
N LEU A 48 4.20 -0.66 -13.75
CA LEU A 48 5.44 -0.54 -14.53
C LEU A 48 6.40 0.45 -13.85
N ARG A 49 5.90 1.61 -13.43
CA ARG A 49 6.70 2.58 -12.67
C ARG A 49 7.19 2.03 -11.34
N ALA A 50 6.36 1.23 -10.66
CA ALA A 50 6.74 0.59 -9.41
C ALA A 50 7.92 -0.36 -9.61
N PHE A 51 7.88 -1.22 -10.62
CA PHE A 51 8.98 -2.13 -10.96
C PHE A 51 10.26 -1.37 -11.31
N GLU A 52 10.16 -0.32 -12.11
CA GLU A 52 11.32 0.54 -12.45
C GLU A 52 11.92 1.24 -11.22
N SER A 53 11.09 1.58 -10.22
CA SER A 53 11.54 2.26 -8.99
C SER A 53 12.23 1.34 -7.99
N PHE A 54 11.94 0.04 -8.05
CA PHE A 54 12.48 -0.98 -7.15
C PHE A 54 13.49 -1.91 -7.84
N GLU A 55 14.48 -1.32 -8.53
CA GLU A 55 15.63 -2.12 -8.98
C GLU A 55 16.51 -2.51 -7.79
N PHE A 56 16.47 -3.78 -7.39
CA PHE A 56 17.40 -4.36 -6.42
C PHE A 56 17.61 -5.85 -6.71
N GLU A 57 18.82 -6.35 -6.40
CA GLU A 57 19.22 -7.72 -6.73
C GLU A 57 19.04 -8.70 -5.57
N GLN A 58 18.97 -8.19 -4.32
CA GLN A 58 18.87 -9.05 -3.16
C GLN A 58 17.45 -9.63 -3.01
N PRO A 59 17.30 -10.84 -2.45
CA PRO A 59 16.00 -11.31 -2.02
C PRO A 59 15.39 -10.37 -0.99
N CYS A 60 14.07 -10.18 -1.04
CA CYS A 60 13.37 -9.21 -0.22
C CYS A 60 12.41 -9.89 0.75
N VAL A 61 12.38 -9.42 2.00
CA VAL A 61 11.40 -9.83 3.01
C VAL A 61 10.51 -8.64 3.36
N THR A 62 9.19 -8.84 3.29
CA THR A 62 8.23 -7.80 3.66
C THR A 62 7.79 -7.96 5.11
N VAL A 63 7.84 -6.86 5.88
CA VAL A 63 7.43 -6.81 7.28
C VAL A 63 6.18 -5.95 7.42
N PHE A 64 5.10 -6.55 7.92
CA PHE A 64 3.86 -5.86 8.25
C PHE A 64 3.68 -5.75 9.75
N GLY A 65 3.04 -4.68 10.20
CA GLY A 65 2.73 -4.52 11.61
C GLY A 65 2.04 -3.19 11.94
N SER A 66 1.67 -3.05 13.20
CA SER A 66 0.93 -1.90 13.70
C SER A 66 1.76 -0.62 13.67
N ALA A 67 1.18 0.46 13.17
CA ALA A 67 1.77 1.81 13.21
C ALA A 67 1.71 2.47 14.61
N ARG A 68 1.08 1.83 15.61
CA ARG A 68 0.79 2.44 16.91
C ARG A 68 1.90 2.27 17.95
N PHE A 69 2.81 1.33 17.76
CA PHE A 69 3.90 1.08 18.71
C PHE A 69 5.02 2.09 18.53
N THR A 70 5.34 2.79 19.61
CA THR A 70 6.43 3.77 19.64
C THR A 70 7.77 3.10 20.00
N GLU A 71 8.87 3.83 19.86
CA GLU A 71 10.24 3.36 20.07
C GLU A 71 10.48 2.71 21.45
N GLY A 72 9.77 3.15 22.50
CA GLY A 72 9.86 2.55 23.85
C GLY A 72 9.14 1.22 24.02
N HIS A 73 8.35 0.77 23.06
CA HIS A 73 7.56 -0.43 23.17
C HIS A 73 8.38 -1.67 22.80
N HIS A 74 8.23 -2.77 23.54
CA HIS A 74 9.01 -4.00 23.30
C HIS A 74 8.81 -4.58 21.89
N TYR A 75 7.61 -4.48 21.29
CA TYR A 75 7.39 -4.92 19.91
C TYR A 75 8.12 -4.05 18.88
N TYR A 76 8.29 -2.75 19.15
CA TYR A 76 9.12 -1.90 18.31
C TYR A 76 10.57 -2.37 18.32
N GLN A 77 11.12 -2.66 19.52
CA GLN A 77 12.49 -3.15 19.65
C GLN A 77 12.68 -4.50 18.94
N ARG A 78 11.74 -5.43 19.11
CA ARG A 78 11.77 -6.72 18.41
C ARG A 78 11.71 -6.57 16.88
N ALA A 79 10.87 -5.70 16.37
CA ALA A 79 10.79 -5.43 14.93
C ALA A 79 12.11 -4.84 14.40
N ARG A 80 12.76 -3.95 15.17
CA ARG A 80 14.07 -3.40 14.84
C ARG A 80 15.16 -4.49 14.81
N GLU A 81 15.18 -5.37 15.81
CA GLU A 81 16.09 -6.52 15.84
C GLU A 81 15.89 -7.42 14.62
N ILE A 82 14.63 -7.77 14.29
CA ILE A 82 14.28 -8.57 13.10
C ILE A 82 14.78 -7.91 11.82
N GLY A 83 14.53 -6.61 11.65
CA GLY A 83 15.02 -5.87 10.47
C GLY A 83 16.53 -5.92 10.35
N ALA A 84 17.26 -5.78 11.46
CA ALA A 84 18.71 -5.87 11.47
C ALA A 84 19.21 -7.28 11.12
N GLU A 85 18.59 -8.33 11.65
CA GLU A 85 18.98 -9.72 11.36
C GLU A 85 18.70 -10.08 9.89
N LEU A 86 17.55 -9.65 9.33
CA LEU A 86 17.25 -9.83 7.91
C LEU A 86 18.31 -9.16 7.03
N ALA A 87 18.71 -7.94 7.34
CA ALA A 87 19.75 -7.22 6.61
C ALA A 87 21.11 -7.94 6.70
N ARG A 88 21.52 -8.41 7.90
CA ARG A 88 22.74 -9.20 8.09
C ARG A 88 22.72 -10.51 7.31
N ALA A 89 21.54 -11.10 7.14
CA ALA A 89 21.35 -12.31 6.34
C ALA A 89 21.31 -12.03 4.82
N GLY A 90 21.49 -10.79 4.38
CA GLY A 90 21.56 -10.40 2.97
C GLY A 90 20.21 -10.10 2.32
N TYR A 91 19.14 -9.93 3.10
CA TYR A 91 17.82 -9.57 2.58
C TYR A 91 17.62 -8.05 2.55
N ALA A 92 16.96 -7.56 1.51
CA ALA A 92 16.31 -6.25 1.56
C ALA A 92 15.07 -6.32 2.45
N VAL A 93 14.80 -5.29 3.23
CA VAL A 93 13.63 -5.22 4.11
C VAL A 93 12.63 -4.23 3.54
N MET A 94 11.45 -4.71 3.18
CA MET A 94 10.35 -3.90 2.67
C MET A 94 9.24 -3.77 3.72
N THR A 95 8.62 -2.60 3.80
CA THR A 95 7.45 -2.35 4.65
C THR A 95 6.45 -1.46 3.92
N GLY A 96 5.32 -1.14 4.56
CA GLY A 96 4.43 -0.07 4.10
C GLY A 96 4.99 1.35 4.28
N GLY A 97 6.20 1.51 4.81
CA GLY A 97 6.88 2.80 4.96
C GLY A 97 6.33 3.71 6.07
N GLY A 98 5.30 3.28 6.80
CA GLY A 98 4.71 4.04 7.91
C GLY A 98 5.50 3.95 9.21
N GLY A 99 4.91 4.42 10.32
CA GLY A 99 5.48 4.37 11.66
C GLY A 99 5.36 3.00 12.34
N GLY A 100 5.73 2.94 13.60
CA GLY A 100 5.58 1.77 14.46
C GLY A 100 6.46 0.60 14.07
N ILE A 101 5.88 -0.57 13.90
CA ILE A 101 6.59 -1.81 13.52
C ILE A 101 7.29 -1.66 12.17
N MET A 102 6.66 -0.99 11.21
CA MET A 102 7.23 -0.73 9.89
C MET A 102 8.49 0.13 9.99
N GLU A 103 8.40 1.25 10.72
CA GLU A 103 9.55 2.11 11.00
C GLU A 103 10.67 1.37 11.71
N ALA A 104 10.32 0.55 12.72
CA ALA A 104 11.29 -0.21 13.48
C ALA A 104 12.07 -1.21 12.60
N ALA A 105 11.37 -1.96 11.73
CA ALA A 105 12.00 -2.90 10.80
C ALA A 105 12.90 -2.17 9.79
N ASN A 106 12.43 -1.08 9.19
CA ASN A 106 13.24 -0.25 8.29
C ASN A 106 14.48 0.30 8.99
N ARG A 107 14.32 0.82 10.22
CA ARG A 107 15.44 1.32 11.03
C ARG A 107 16.46 0.23 11.30
N GLY A 108 16.00 -0.95 11.71
CA GLY A 108 16.88 -2.09 11.97
C GLY A 108 17.69 -2.51 10.76
N ALA A 109 17.05 -2.59 9.59
CA ALA A 109 17.72 -2.90 8.34
C ALA A 109 18.80 -1.86 8.00
N ARG A 110 18.46 -0.59 8.11
CA ARG A 110 19.39 0.51 7.82
C ARG A 110 20.54 0.60 8.83
N ASP A 111 20.27 0.42 10.11
CA ASP A 111 21.31 0.40 11.17
C ASP A 111 22.33 -0.73 10.93
N ALA A 112 21.91 -1.84 10.30
CA ALA A 112 22.76 -2.97 9.94
C ALA A 112 23.41 -2.83 8.53
N GLY A 113 23.21 -1.71 7.84
CA GLY A 113 23.77 -1.46 6.50
C GLY A 113 23.04 -2.16 5.36
N GLY A 114 21.83 -2.69 5.60
CA GLY A 114 20.99 -3.32 4.60
C GLY A 114 20.07 -2.35 3.87
N LEU A 115 19.49 -2.82 2.76
CA LEU A 115 18.57 -2.04 1.93
C LEU A 115 17.17 -2.00 2.57
N SER A 116 16.68 -0.77 2.79
CA SER A 116 15.39 -0.49 3.44
C SER A 116 14.41 0.14 2.46
N LEU A 117 13.31 -0.55 2.20
CA LEU A 117 12.33 -0.20 1.18
C LEU A 117 10.95 0.09 1.80
N GLY A 118 10.20 0.98 1.16
CA GLY A 118 8.82 1.25 1.50
C GLY A 118 7.92 1.21 0.28
N CYS A 119 6.83 0.43 0.36
CA CYS A 119 5.77 0.41 -0.63
C CYS A 119 4.44 0.65 0.07
N ASN A 120 3.81 1.78 -0.21
CA ASN A 120 2.55 2.19 0.41
C ASN A 120 1.47 2.39 -0.64
N ILE A 121 0.23 2.39 -0.20
CA ILE A 121 -0.91 2.84 -1.01
C ILE A 121 -1.36 4.22 -0.53
N ALA A 122 -1.90 5.02 -1.45
CA ALA A 122 -2.52 6.29 -1.12
C ALA A 122 -3.75 6.04 -0.24
N LEU A 123 -3.69 6.45 1.02
CA LEU A 123 -4.78 6.35 1.97
C LEU A 123 -5.41 7.73 2.19
N PRO A 124 -6.73 7.81 2.50
CA PRO A 124 -7.40 9.09 2.80
C PRO A 124 -6.78 9.87 3.97
N ARG A 125 -6.07 9.17 4.86
CA ARG A 125 -5.25 9.77 5.91
C ARG A 125 -3.79 9.52 5.57
N GLU A 126 -3.13 10.58 5.15
CA GLU A 126 -1.73 10.57 4.75
C GLU A 126 -0.83 10.09 5.91
N GLN A 127 -0.16 8.97 5.70
CA GLN A 127 0.93 8.53 6.56
C GLN A 127 2.24 9.00 5.93
N LYS A 128 2.94 9.91 6.61
CA LYS A 128 4.26 10.33 6.16
C LYS A 128 5.23 9.14 6.16
N PRO A 129 6.01 8.97 5.09
CA PRO A 129 7.05 7.95 5.05
C PRO A 129 8.01 8.12 6.23
N ASN A 130 8.43 7.00 6.83
CA ASN A 130 9.44 7.05 7.88
C ASN A 130 10.82 7.40 7.30
N LYS A 131 11.69 7.98 8.13
CA LYS A 131 13.01 8.51 7.73
C LYS A 131 14.09 7.45 7.45
N TYR A 132 13.77 6.18 7.63
CA TYR A 132 14.74 5.07 7.50
C TYR A 132 14.62 4.33 6.16
N LEU A 133 13.90 4.89 5.20
CA LEU A 133 13.73 4.34 3.86
C LEU A 133 14.84 4.82 2.93
N ASP A 134 15.43 3.90 2.17
CA ASP A 134 16.37 4.21 1.09
C ASP A 134 15.61 4.49 -0.22
N ARG A 135 14.51 3.75 -0.44
CA ARG A 135 13.58 3.96 -1.55
C ARG A 135 12.15 3.83 -1.08
N PHE A 136 11.28 4.64 -1.65
CA PHE A 136 9.86 4.67 -1.31
C PHE A 136 9.02 4.85 -2.56
N ILE A 137 7.95 4.05 -2.68
CA ILE A 137 6.92 4.23 -3.69
C ILE A 137 5.54 4.27 -3.04
N GLN A 138 4.68 5.09 -3.60
CA GLN A 138 3.27 5.16 -3.25
C GLN A 138 2.45 4.79 -4.46
N LEU A 139 1.54 3.84 -4.30
CA LEU A 139 0.60 3.37 -5.31
C LEU A 139 -0.79 3.91 -5.01
N ASP A 140 -1.58 4.16 -6.05
CA ASP A 140 -2.97 4.59 -5.92
C ASP A 140 -3.93 3.39 -5.88
N HIS A 141 -3.47 2.24 -6.35
CA HIS A 141 -4.28 1.02 -6.44
C HIS A 141 -3.69 -0.10 -5.60
N PHE A 142 -4.60 -0.86 -5.01
CA PHE A 142 -4.29 -2.08 -4.26
C PHE A 142 -4.59 -3.31 -5.13
N PHE A 143 -3.79 -4.36 -5.01
CA PHE A 143 -4.05 -5.64 -5.69
C PHE A 143 -4.96 -6.55 -4.92
#